data_e882f6b917d39011063886453ea53c66
#
_entry.id   e882f6b917d39011063886453ea53c66
#
_cell.length_a   1.000
_cell.length_b   1.000
_cell.length_c   1.000
_cell.angle_alpha   90.00
_cell.angle_beta   90.00
_cell.angle_gamma   90.00
#
_symmetry.space_group_name_H-M   'P 1'
#
loop_
_entity.id
_entity.type
_entity.pdbx_description
1 polymer ?
#
loop_
_entity_poly.entity_id
_entity_poly.type
_entity_poly.pdbx_seq_one_letter_code
_entity_poly.pdbx_strand_id
1 'polypeptide(L)'
;ALSVLLLGSALAADKKLNANFAMLAVAVFAIFHGYAHGEEIPTIAKPPPYVAGFMTGTVILHIAGVVLADISTHYEKGKILLRLLGGLIALSGLYFLVSAL
;
A
#
# COMPACT_ATOMS: atom_id res chain seq x y z
N ALA A 1 5.21 -8.41 -0.10
CA ALA A 1 4.17 -9.18 -0.80
C ALA A 1 2.98 -9.48 0.10
N LEU A 2 3.21 -9.94 1.32
CA LEU A 2 2.12 -10.28 2.25
C LEU A 2 1.28 -9.04 2.60
N SER A 3 1.90 -7.90 2.83
CA SER A 3 1.18 -6.65 3.12
C SER A 3 0.32 -6.20 1.95
N VAL A 4 0.81 -6.36 0.72
CA VAL A 4 0.06 -6.03 -0.50
C VAL A 4 -1.16 -6.94 -0.62
N LEU A 5 -1.00 -8.25 -0.37
CA LEU A 5 -2.09 -9.21 -0.39
C LEU A 5 -3.16 -8.87 0.66
N LEU A 6 -2.74 -8.58 1.88
CA LEU A 6 -3.68 -8.27 2.98
C LEU A 6 -4.41 -6.96 2.75
N LEU A 7 -3.70 -5.91 2.33
CA LEU A 7 -4.32 -4.61 2.07
C LEU A 7 -5.28 -4.66 0.88
N GLY A 8 -4.89 -5.33 -0.20
CA GLY A 8 -5.75 -5.52 -1.35
C GLY A 8 -7.00 -6.32 -1.02
N SER A 9 -6.85 -7.37 -0.21
CA SER A 9 -7.99 -8.19 0.25
C SER A 9 -8.95 -7.40 1.13
N ALA A 10 -8.41 -6.57 2.03
CA ALA A 10 -9.24 -5.71 2.89
C ALA A 10 -10.04 -4.71 2.05
N LEU A 11 -9.42 -4.11 1.04
CA LEU A 11 -10.09 -3.18 0.14
C LEU A 11 -11.16 -3.88 -0.69
N ALA A 12 -10.86 -5.07 -1.22
CA ALA A 12 -11.80 -5.86 -2.01
C ALA A 12 -13.01 -6.31 -1.18
N ALA A 13 -12.79 -6.66 0.08
CA ALA A 13 -13.84 -7.09 1.00
C ALA A 13 -14.70 -5.91 1.51
N ASP A 14 -14.25 -4.69 1.32
CA ASP A 14 -14.93 -3.47 1.77
C ASP A 14 -15.24 -3.49 3.27
N LYS A 15 -14.33 -4.03 4.07
CA LYS A 15 -14.48 -4.09 5.52
C LYS A 15 -14.01 -2.79 6.17
N LYS A 16 -14.87 -2.23 7.02
CA LYS A 16 -14.48 -1.11 7.88
C LYS A 16 -13.72 -1.66 9.07
N LEU A 17 -12.44 -1.32 9.18
CA LEU A 17 -11.62 -1.71 10.31
C LEU A 17 -11.72 -0.66 11.42
N ASN A 18 -11.58 -1.12 12.67
CA ASN A 18 -11.41 -0.19 13.80
C ASN A 18 -10.17 0.68 13.53
N ALA A 19 -10.29 1.99 13.77
CA ALA A 19 -9.20 2.94 13.48
C ALA A 19 -7.92 2.59 14.25
N ASN A 20 -8.03 2.18 15.50
CA ASN A 20 -6.86 1.82 16.32
C ASN A 20 -6.17 0.57 15.76
N PHE A 21 -6.96 -0.43 15.38
CA PHE A 21 -6.42 -1.64 14.77
C PHE A 21 -5.76 -1.34 13.43
N ALA A 22 -6.40 -0.51 12.61
CA ALA A 22 -5.87 -0.11 11.30
C ALA A 22 -4.54 0.65 11.45
N MET A 23 -4.46 1.57 12.40
CA MET A 23 -3.22 2.31 12.66
C MET A 23 -2.10 1.40 13.13
N LEU A 24 -2.39 0.44 14.01
CA LEU A 24 -1.40 -0.53 14.48
C LEU A 24 -0.90 -1.40 13.33
N ALA A 25 -1.81 -1.91 12.49
CA ALA A 25 -1.45 -2.73 11.34
C ALA A 25 -0.58 -1.96 10.34
N VAL A 26 -0.94 -0.70 10.06
CA VAL A 26 -0.17 0.16 9.17
C VAL A 26 1.23 0.41 9.75
N ALA A 27 1.33 0.67 11.05
CA ALA A 27 2.62 0.90 11.70
C ALA A 27 3.53 -0.32 11.59
N VAL A 28 3.00 -1.52 11.85
CA VAL A 28 3.75 -2.77 11.74
C VAL A 28 4.22 -2.99 10.30
N PHE A 29 3.32 -2.87 9.33
CA PHE A 29 3.68 -3.04 7.92
C PHE A 29 4.66 -1.97 7.44
N ALA A 30 4.55 -0.74 7.95
CA ALA A 30 5.47 0.34 7.58
C ALA A 30 6.89 0.04 8.04
N ILE A 31 7.07 -0.54 9.22
CA ILE A 31 8.39 -0.93 9.72
C ILE A 31 9.03 -1.96 8.79
N PHE A 32 8.31 -3.04 8.46
CA PHE A 32 8.83 -4.07 7.57
C PHE A 32 9.05 -3.56 6.16
N HIS A 33 8.14 -2.75 5.65
CA HIS A 33 8.23 -2.19 4.31
C HIS A 33 9.42 -1.23 4.20
N GLY A 34 9.58 -0.36 5.19
CA GLY A 34 10.72 0.56 5.24
C GLY A 34 12.05 -0.17 5.35
N TYR A 35 12.11 -1.23 6.17
CA TYR A 35 13.30 -2.07 6.27
C TYR A 35 13.65 -2.69 4.92
N ALA A 36 12.66 -3.25 4.22
CA ALA A 36 12.87 -3.87 2.92
C ALA A 36 13.43 -2.86 1.91
N HIS A 37 12.86 -1.65 1.87
CA HIS A 37 13.37 -0.60 0.98
C HIS A 37 14.76 -0.12 1.37
N GLY A 38 15.06 -0.08 2.67
CA GLY A 38 16.40 0.25 3.15
C GLY A 38 17.45 -0.73 2.65
N GLU A 39 17.13 -2.02 2.64
CA GLU A 39 18.02 -3.06 2.12
C GLU A 39 18.22 -2.95 0.60
N GLU A 40 17.29 -2.33 -0.11
CA GLU A 40 17.33 -2.19 -1.57
C GLU A 40 18.11 -0.96 -2.03
N ILE A 41 18.57 -0.08 -1.13
CA ILE A 41 19.34 1.11 -1.51
C ILE A 41 20.60 0.66 -2.25
N PRO A 42 20.80 1.10 -3.53
CA PRO A 42 21.99 0.73 -4.27
C PRO A 42 23.26 1.25 -3.59
N THR A 43 24.33 0.47 -3.64
CA THR A 43 25.61 0.84 -3.01
C THR A 43 26.22 2.10 -3.61
N ILE A 44 25.89 2.41 -4.86
CA ILE A 44 26.37 3.61 -5.56
C ILE A 44 25.50 4.85 -5.28
N ALA A 45 24.31 4.65 -4.70
CA ALA A 45 23.42 5.76 -4.37
C ALA A 45 23.85 6.40 -3.05
N LYS A 46 23.73 7.73 -2.98
CA LYS A 46 23.91 8.45 -1.72
C LYS A 46 22.63 8.32 -0.90
N PRO A 47 22.67 7.76 0.32
CA PRO A 47 21.46 7.52 1.12
C PRO A 47 20.58 8.76 1.34
N PRO A 48 21.11 9.95 1.71
CA PRO A 48 20.23 11.10 1.96
C PRO A 48 19.35 11.51 0.75
N PRO A 49 19.88 11.69 -0.48
CA PRO A 49 19.03 11.97 -1.64
C PRO A 49 18.07 10.85 -1.97
N TYR A 50 18.49 9.60 -1.83
CA TYR A 50 17.64 8.44 -2.08
C TYR A 50 16.45 8.42 -1.11
N VAL A 51 16.70 8.59 0.17
CA VAL A 51 15.65 8.62 1.20
C VAL A 51 14.71 9.80 0.97
N ALA A 52 15.23 10.97 0.63
CA ALA A 52 14.40 12.16 0.34
C ALA A 52 13.46 11.89 -0.83
N GLY A 53 13.96 11.31 -1.92
CA GLY A 53 13.14 10.95 -3.08
C GLY A 53 12.09 9.91 -2.74
N PHE A 54 12.47 8.87 -1.98
CA PHE A 54 11.56 7.83 -1.54
C PHE A 54 10.44 8.40 -0.66
N MET A 55 10.78 9.24 0.31
CA MET A 55 9.79 9.85 1.21
C MET A 55 8.84 10.77 0.44
N THR A 56 9.36 11.56 -0.49
CA THR A 56 8.55 12.46 -1.33
C THR A 56 7.57 11.65 -2.18
N GLY A 57 8.04 10.61 -2.84
CA GLY A 57 7.21 9.74 -3.66
C GLY A 57 6.13 9.07 -2.83
N THR A 58 6.48 8.58 -1.64
CA THR A 58 5.54 7.93 -0.72
C THR A 58 4.43 8.89 -0.29
N VAL A 59 4.79 10.13 0.07
CA VAL A 59 3.80 11.15 0.46
C VAL A 59 2.84 11.44 -0.70
N ILE A 60 3.37 11.62 -1.90
CA ILE A 60 2.56 11.89 -3.09
C ILE A 60 1.58 10.73 -3.35
N LEU A 61 2.06 9.48 -3.28
CA LEU A 61 1.21 8.30 -3.49
C LEU A 61 0.13 8.18 -2.42
N HIS A 62 0.44 8.48 -1.16
CA HIS A 62 -0.55 8.45 -0.08
C HIS A 62 -1.64 9.50 -0.28
N ILE A 63 -1.25 10.74 -0.63
CA ILE A 63 -2.20 11.81 -0.91
C ILE A 63 -3.09 11.44 -2.10
N ALA A 64 -2.50 10.93 -3.17
CA ALA A 64 -3.24 10.49 -4.35
C ALA A 64 -4.25 9.39 -4.01
N GLY A 65 -3.85 8.41 -3.19
CA GLY A 65 -4.72 7.34 -2.74
C GLY A 65 -5.90 7.85 -1.93
N VAL A 66 -5.65 8.76 -0.99
CA VAL A 66 -6.71 9.36 -0.17
C VAL A 66 -7.70 10.15 -1.04
N VAL A 67 -7.19 10.95 -1.97
CA VAL A 67 -8.04 11.74 -2.89
C VAL A 67 -8.89 10.83 -3.76
N LEU A 68 -8.28 9.79 -4.34
CA LEU A 68 -9.02 8.82 -5.18
C LEU A 68 -10.10 8.10 -4.39
N ALA A 69 -9.80 7.69 -3.16
CA ALA A 69 -10.78 7.04 -2.30
C ALA A 69 -11.93 7.98 -1.96
N ASP A 70 -11.63 9.23 -1.63
CA ASP A 70 -12.65 10.24 -1.32
C ASP A 70 -13.55 10.51 -2.53
N ILE A 71 -12.97 10.71 -3.71
CA ILE A 71 -13.73 10.91 -4.93
C ILE A 71 -14.63 9.70 -5.22
N SER A 72 -14.10 8.49 -5.06
CA SER A 72 -14.83 7.26 -5.33
C SER A 72 -16.07 7.09 -4.44
N THR A 73 -16.04 7.63 -3.21
CA THR A 73 -17.21 7.53 -2.31
C THR A 73 -18.37 8.40 -2.76
N HIS A 74 -18.15 9.39 -3.63
CA HIS A 74 -19.18 10.29 -4.12
C HIS A 74 -19.93 9.73 -5.34
N TYR A 75 -19.50 8.59 -5.89
CA TYR A 75 -20.13 7.96 -7.05
C TYR A 75 -20.65 6.58 -6.68
N GLU A 76 -21.83 6.22 -7.21
CA GLU A 76 -22.45 4.90 -6.95
C GLU A 76 -21.55 3.74 -7.38
N LYS A 77 -20.86 3.90 -8.52
CA LYS A 77 -19.96 2.87 -9.05
C LYS A 77 -18.55 2.94 -8.48
N GLY A 78 -18.22 3.98 -7.72
CA GLY A 78 -16.91 4.17 -7.15
C GLY A 78 -16.54 3.06 -6.18
N LYS A 79 -17.48 2.60 -5.36
CA LYS A 79 -17.26 1.51 -4.41
C LYS A 79 -16.93 0.20 -5.13
N ILE A 80 -17.61 -0.11 -6.22
CA ILE A 80 -17.32 -1.29 -7.03
C ILE A 80 -15.93 -1.18 -7.63
N LEU A 81 -15.58 0.01 -8.15
CA LEU A 81 -14.25 0.25 -8.71
C LEU A 81 -13.15 0.04 -7.66
N LEU A 82 -13.33 0.57 -6.45
CA LEU A 82 -12.37 0.37 -5.36
C LEU A 82 -12.21 -1.11 -5.00
N ARG A 83 -13.30 -1.85 -4.98
CA ARG A 83 -13.25 -3.29 -4.68
C ARG A 83 -12.52 -4.07 -5.78
N LEU A 84 -12.74 -3.71 -7.04
CA LEU A 84 -12.02 -4.32 -8.16
C LEU A 84 -10.53 -4.00 -8.11
N LEU A 85 -10.17 -2.76 -7.80
CA LEU A 85 -8.77 -2.37 -7.61
C LEU A 85 -8.13 -3.13 -6.45
N GLY A 86 -8.87 -3.30 -5.35
CA GLY A 86 -8.41 -4.11 -4.21
C GLY A 86 -8.15 -5.54 -4.59
N GLY A 87 -9.03 -6.14 -5.40
CA GLY A 87 -8.84 -7.49 -5.93
C GLY A 87 -7.60 -7.62 -6.78
N LEU A 88 -7.36 -6.64 -7.67
CA LEU A 88 -6.15 -6.62 -8.50
C LEU A 88 -4.89 -6.47 -7.66
N ILE A 89 -4.92 -5.62 -6.64
CA ILE A 89 -3.80 -5.44 -5.70
C ILE A 89 -3.54 -6.74 -4.95
N ALA A 90 -4.59 -7.41 -4.47
CA ALA A 90 -4.46 -8.69 -3.77
C ALA A 90 -3.86 -9.77 -4.66
N LEU A 91 -4.30 -9.86 -5.92
CA LEU A 91 -3.74 -10.80 -6.89
C LEU A 91 -2.27 -10.51 -7.18
N SER A 92 -1.90 -9.23 -7.28
CA SER A 92 -0.50 -8.84 -7.45
C SER A 92 0.35 -9.26 -6.25
N GLY A 93 -0.17 -9.06 -5.03
CA GLY A 93 0.50 -9.49 -3.81
C GLY A 93 0.68 -10.99 -3.75
N LEU A 94 -0.35 -11.75 -4.13
CA LEU A 94 -0.29 -13.21 -4.20
C LEU A 94 0.76 -13.68 -5.22
N TYR A 95 0.77 -13.04 -6.39
CA TYR A 95 1.77 -13.35 -7.43
C TYR A 95 3.19 -13.16 -6.90
N PHE A 96 3.48 -12.03 -6.26
CA PHE A 96 4.81 -11.77 -5.72
C PHE A 96 5.16 -12.72 -4.58
N LEU A 97 4.19 -13.08 -3.74
CA LEU A 97 4.41 -14.03 -2.65
C LEU A 97 4.79 -15.41 -3.18
N VAL A 98 4.04 -15.90 -4.16
CA VAL A 98 4.30 -17.21 -4.79
C VAL A 98 5.64 -17.17 -5.53
N SER A 99 5.96 -16.08 -6.21
CA SER A 99 7.22 -15.94 -6.95
C SER A 99 8.43 -15.92 -6.02
N ALA A 100 8.25 -15.50 -4.75
CA ALA A 100 9.33 -15.47 -3.76
C ALA A 100 9.58 -16.84 -3.11
N LEU A 101 8.65 -17.78 -3.28
CA LEU A 101 8.81 -19.15 -2.79
C LEU A 101 9.51 -20.01 -3.86
#